data_eb3d5cbfa5bd4032ed19f5090ee7e903
#
_entry.id   eb3d5cbfa5bd4032ed19f5090ee7e903
#
_cell.length_a   1.000
_cell.length_b   1.000
_cell.length_c   1.000
_cell.angle_alpha   90.00
_cell.angle_beta   90.00
_cell.angle_gamma   90.00
#
_symmetry.space_group_name_H-M   'P 1'
#
loop_
_entity.id
_entity.type
_entity.pdbx_description
1 polymer ?
#
loop_
_entity_poly.entity_id
_entity_poly.type
_entity_poly.pdbx_seq_one_letter_code
_entity_poly.pdbx_strand_id
1 'polypeptide(L)'
;MNQNNAMFSPGFLVVVVVLIIVAALPLLIDSSYFLAYSINVLQYAALATAWTLFSGPTRYISLATTSFFGIGAYTVAVLSETLPWFGVLGVAMLIGILLALVVGLSTLRLSGIHFVIFTFGLAELVRQIVTWYEVNITKSIGRYIFLDITQEDIYWQLLALLTLVLFAGWWIRRSRLGLALRVIGEDEHVARHLGMNTTVAKVSLFVISATFMTLVGAIMAPRWTYIDPAIVFNPTVSFQVLIMSLLGGVGHLLGPLAGVIPLTALFEVLSA
;
A
#
# COMPACT_ATOMS: atom_id res chain seq x y z
N MET A 1 24.38 -18.12 -18.37
CA MET A 1 23.76 -18.66 -17.15
C MET A 1 22.27 -18.82 -17.42
N ASN A 2 21.78 -20.04 -17.33
CA ASN A 2 20.44 -20.46 -17.76
C ASN A 2 19.33 -19.71 -17.03
N GLN A 3 18.50 -18.96 -17.76
CA GLN A 3 17.35 -18.20 -17.22
C GLN A 3 16.21 -19.09 -16.69
N ASN A 4 16.22 -20.38 -17.01
CA ASN A 4 15.13 -21.31 -16.65
C ASN A 4 15.15 -21.84 -15.19
N ASN A 5 16.24 -21.68 -14.44
CA ASN A 5 16.33 -22.17 -13.06
C ASN A 5 15.89 -21.14 -12.00
N ALA A 6 15.40 -19.98 -12.41
CA ALA A 6 15.05 -18.90 -11.48
C ALA A 6 13.60 -18.95 -10.98
N MET A 7 12.75 -19.83 -11.52
CA MET A 7 11.39 -20.07 -11.00
C MET A 7 11.39 -20.89 -9.70
N PHE A 8 12.47 -21.62 -9.44
CA PHE A 8 12.63 -22.45 -8.22
C PHE A 8 13.73 -21.93 -7.30
N SER A 9 13.90 -20.59 -7.18
CA SER A 9 14.77 -20.08 -6.15
C SER A 9 14.21 -20.47 -4.77
N PRO A 10 15.04 -20.97 -3.83
CA PRO A 10 14.56 -21.41 -2.51
C PRO A 10 13.75 -20.32 -1.80
N GLY A 11 14.04 -19.05 -2.04
CA GLY A 11 13.25 -17.94 -1.50
C GLY A 11 11.82 -17.85 -2.06
N PHE A 12 11.59 -18.18 -3.33
CA PHE A 12 10.24 -18.18 -3.90
C PHE A 12 9.38 -19.31 -3.30
N LEU A 13 9.96 -20.49 -3.13
CA LEU A 13 9.27 -21.62 -2.48
C LEU A 13 8.88 -21.30 -1.03
N VAL A 14 9.79 -20.66 -0.27
CA VAL A 14 9.49 -20.21 1.10
C VAL A 14 8.29 -19.25 1.13
N VAL A 15 8.24 -18.27 0.20
CA VAL A 15 7.11 -17.33 0.11
C VAL A 15 5.80 -18.05 -0.17
N VAL A 16 5.79 -18.97 -1.14
CA VAL A 16 4.60 -19.75 -1.49
C VAL A 16 4.13 -20.58 -0.30
N VAL A 17 5.06 -21.24 0.40
CA VAL A 17 4.73 -22.04 1.60
C VAL A 17 4.15 -21.14 2.71
N VAL A 18 4.76 -19.99 2.96
CA VAL A 18 4.25 -19.03 3.97
C VAL A 18 2.85 -18.53 3.58
N LEU A 19 2.61 -18.19 2.34
CA LEU A 19 1.29 -17.75 1.86
C LEU A 19 0.24 -18.86 1.99
N ILE A 20 0.59 -20.12 1.72
CA ILE A 20 -0.31 -21.28 1.91
C ILE A 20 -0.62 -21.48 3.41
N ILE A 21 0.39 -21.37 4.28
CA ILE A 21 0.18 -21.45 5.73
C ILE A 21 -0.74 -20.34 6.21
N VAL A 22 -0.49 -19.09 5.80
CA VAL A 22 -1.34 -17.95 6.14
C VAL A 22 -2.76 -18.16 5.60
N ALA A 23 -2.92 -18.68 4.39
CA ALA A 23 -4.23 -19.00 3.82
C ALA A 23 -4.98 -20.07 4.62
N ALA A 24 -4.29 -21.05 5.21
CA ALA A 24 -4.90 -22.10 6.01
C ALA A 24 -5.29 -21.66 7.42
N LEU A 25 -4.73 -20.58 7.96
CA LEU A 25 -4.94 -20.13 9.34
C LEU A 25 -6.42 -19.91 9.70
N PRO A 26 -7.25 -19.18 8.92
CA PRO A 26 -8.65 -18.96 9.27
C PRO A 26 -9.51 -20.25 9.21
N LEU A 27 -9.05 -21.27 8.48
CA LEU A 27 -9.74 -22.57 8.40
C LEU A 27 -9.43 -23.46 9.62
N LEU A 28 -8.33 -23.19 10.32
CA LEU A 28 -7.85 -24.01 11.45
C LEU A 28 -8.21 -23.39 12.81
N ILE A 29 -8.38 -22.07 12.87
CA ILE A 29 -8.59 -21.33 14.12
C ILE A 29 -9.90 -20.56 14.01
N ASP A 30 -10.95 -21.12 14.61
CA ASP A 30 -12.28 -20.50 14.69
C ASP A 30 -12.32 -19.49 15.87
N SER A 31 -11.60 -18.37 15.72
CA SER A 31 -11.54 -17.30 16.71
C SER A 31 -11.64 -15.93 16.03
N SER A 32 -12.71 -15.20 16.35
CA SER A 32 -12.93 -13.84 15.82
C SER A 32 -11.79 -12.88 16.17
N TYR A 33 -11.18 -13.00 17.34
CA TYR A 33 -10.02 -12.19 17.73
C TYR A 33 -8.80 -12.50 16.85
N PHE A 34 -8.51 -13.78 16.63
CA PHE A 34 -7.38 -14.18 15.79
C PHE A 34 -7.57 -13.72 14.34
N LEU A 35 -8.78 -13.80 13.81
CA LEU A 35 -9.11 -13.31 12.47
C LEU A 35 -8.91 -11.79 12.38
N ALA A 36 -9.40 -11.03 13.36
CA ALA A 36 -9.25 -9.59 13.42
C ALA A 36 -7.75 -9.16 13.49
N TYR A 37 -6.95 -9.85 14.30
CA TYR A 37 -5.51 -9.63 14.37
C TYR A 37 -4.81 -9.96 13.04
N SER A 38 -5.15 -11.08 12.42
CA SER A 38 -4.57 -11.51 11.15
C SER A 38 -4.88 -10.52 10.01
N ILE A 39 -6.09 -9.93 9.99
CA ILE A 39 -6.46 -8.87 9.06
C ILE A 39 -5.55 -7.64 9.25
N ASN A 40 -5.28 -7.23 10.49
CA ASN A 40 -4.36 -6.12 10.78
C ASN A 40 -2.94 -6.42 10.27
N VAL A 41 -2.44 -7.63 10.50
CA VAL A 41 -1.12 -8.06 9.99
C VAL A 41 -1.09 -8.02 8.47
N LEU A 42 -2.11 -8.55 7.78
CA LEU A 42 -2.20 -8.55 6.32
C LEU A 42 -2.32 -7.14 5.74
N GLN A 43 -3.08 -6.26 6.39
CA GLN A 43 -3.18 -4.85 6.00
C GLN A 43 -1.81 -4.18 5.99
N TYR A 44 -1.08 -4.25 7.11
CA TYR A 44 0.24 -3.64 7.20
C TYR A 44 1.28 -4.35 6.33
N ALA A 45 1.18 -5.67 6.17
CA ALA A 45 2.02 -6.43 5.25
C ALA A 45 1.85 -5.96 3.80
N ALA A 46 0.61 -5.78 3.35
CA ALA A 46 0.31 -5.29 2.02
C ALA A 46 0.77 -3.83 1.82
N LEU A 47 0.49 -2.94 2.80
CA LEU A 47 0.92 -1.55 2.76
C LEU A 47 2.44 -1.41 2.77
N ALA A 48 3.14 -2.10 3.68
CA ALA A 48 4.59 -2.04 3.81
C ALA A 48 5.31 -2.63 2.60
N THR A 49 4.77 -3.71 2.02
CA THR A 49 5.31 -4.30 0.79
C THR A 49 5.07 -3.37 -0.41
N ALA A 50 3.88 -2.78 -0.54
CA ALA A 50 3.58 -1.80 -1.57
C ALA A 50 4.45 -0.55 -1.44
N TRP A 51 4.70 -0.06 -0.21
CA TRP A 51 5.60 1.04 0.06
C TRP A 51 7.04 0.71 -0.34
N THR A 52 7.53 -0.46 0.03
CA THR A 52 8.89 -0.94 -0.29
C THR A 52 9.07 -1.16 -1.80
N LEU A 53 8.00 -1.49 -2.52
CA LEU A 53 8.03 -1.63 -3.97
C LEU A 53 8.55 -0.36 -4.64
N PHE A 54 8.12 0.82 -4.18
CA PHE A 54 8.60 2.11 -4.66
C PHE A 54 9.89 2.56 -3.94
N SER A 55 9.88 2.61 -2.62
CA SER A 55 10.95 3.22 -1.81
C SER A 55 12.24 2.39 -1.79
N GLY A 56 12.14 1.06 -1.93
CA GLY A 56 13.29 0.16 -1.94
C GLY A 56 14.26 0.44 -3.10
N PRO A 57 13.83 0.30 -4.36
CA PRO A 57 14.71 0.51 -5.50
C PRO A 57 15.06 1.98 -5.75
N THR A 58 14.16 2.92 -5.43
CA THR A 58 14.39 4.35 -5.70
C THR A 58 15.12 5.08 -4.59
N ARG A 59 15.13 4.54 -3.37
CA ARG A 59 15.63 5.18 -2.13
C ARG A 59 14.90 6.48 -1.77
N TYR A 60 13.70 6.70 -2.34
CA TYR A 60 12.84 7.81 -2.00
C TYR A 60 11.87 7.40 -0.89
N ILE A 61 11.87 8.12 0.24
CA ILE A 61 10.96 7.88 1.37
C ILE A 61 9.68 8.68 1.13
N SER A 62 8.56 7.99 0.90
CA SER A 62 7.25 8.62 0.74
C SER A 62 6.42 8.49 2.02
N LEU A 63 5.82 9.59 2.47
CA LEU A 63 4.84 9.62 3.56
C LEU A 63 3.39 9.81 3.04
N ALA A 64 3.16 9.63 1.75
CA ALA A 64 1.84 9.74 1.14
C ALA A 64 0.96 8.48 1.29
N THR A 65 1.41 7.45 2.01
CA THR A 65 0.69 6.16 2.16
C THR A 65 -0.73 6.37 2.65
N THR A 66 -0.91 7.20 3.67
CA THR A 66 -2.23 7.46 4.24
C THR A 66 -3.17 8.19 3.27
N SER A 67 -2.64 9.02 2.34
CA SER A 67 -3.48 9.65 1.30
C SER A 67 -4.12 8.61 0.39
N PHE A 68 -3.32 7.65 -0.09
CA PHE A 68 -3.80 6.61 -0.99
C PHE A 68 -4.73 5.64 -0.27
N PHE A 69 -4.36 5.23 0.94
CA PHE A 69 -5.21 4.41 1.80
C PHE A 69 -6.55 5.10 2.08
N GLY A 70 -6.52 6.37 2.51
CA GLY A 70 -7.71 7.15 2.81
C GLY A 70 -8.62 7.37 1.60
N ILE A 71 -8.05 7.69 0.42
CA ILE A 71 -8.84 7.82 -0.82
C ILE A 71 -9.51 6.48 -1.18
N GLY A 72 -8.82 5.36 -1.03
CA GLY A 72 -9.42 4.04 -1.25
C GLY A 72 -10.62 3.79 -0.33
N ALA A 73 -10.45 3.98 0.97
CA ALA A 73 -11.51 3.81 1.95
C ALA A 73 -12.67 4.79 1.73
N TYR A 74 -12.34 6.05 1.42
CA TYR A 74 -13.35 7.08 1.19
C TYR A 74 -14.15 6.88 -0.10
N THR A 75 -13.52 6.32 -1.14
CA THR A 75 -14.24 5.93 -2.38
C THR A 75 -15.30 4.88 -2.10
N VAL A 76 -15.00 3.91 -1.23
CA VAL A 76 -15.99 2.92 -0.79
C VAL A 76 -17.11 3.60 -0.01
N ALA A 77 -16.81 4.48 0.95
CA ALA A 77 -17.79 5.19 1.72
C ALA A 77 -18.77 6.04 0.87
N VAL A 78 -18.31 6.52 -0.29
CA VAL A 78 -19.14 7.34 -1.20
C VAL A 78 -19.96 6.50 -2.18
N LEU A 79 -19.38 5.39 -2.68
CA LEU A 79 -19.93 4.65 -3.83
C LEU A 79 -20.54 3.29 -3.47
N SER A 80 -20.43 2.85 -2.22
CA SER A 80 -20.91 1.54 -1.79
C SER A 80 -22.40 1.29 -2.02
N GLU A 81 -23.22 2.35 -1.99
CA GLU A 81 -24.67 2.26 -2.21
C GLU A 81 -25.05 2.28 -3.70
N THR A 82 -24.16 2.74 -4.58
CA THR A 82 -24.47 2.99 -6.00
C THR A 82 -23.89 1.95 -6.94
N LEU A 83 -22.80 1.30 -6.57
CA LEU A 83 -22.07 0.37 -7.42
C LEU A 83 -21.85 -0.98 -6.73
N PRO A 84 -21.80 -2.08 -7.51
CA PRO A 84 -21.41 -3.38 -6.97
C PRO A 84 -19.95 -3.34 -6.48
N TRP A 85 -19.62 -4.19 -5.51
CA TRP A 85 -18.33 -4.19 -4.82
C TRP A 85 -17.10 -4.11 -5.75
N PHE A 86 -17.03 -4.98 -6.77
CA PHE A 86 -15.91 -4.95 -7.72
C PHE A 86 -15.87 -3.67 -8.56
N GLY A 87 -17.04 -3.05 -8.81
CA GLY A 87 -17.12 -1.75 -9.48
C GLY A 87 -16.51 -0.65 -8.62
N VAL A 88 -16.81 -0.65 -7.31
CA VAL A 88 -16.22 0.29 -6.36
C VAL A 88 -14.71 0.14 -6.28
N LEU A 89 -14.20 -1.09 -6.20
CA LEU A 89 -12.75 -1.36 -6.22
C LEU A 89 -12.10 -0.85 -7.52
N GLY A 90 -12.76 -1.03 -8.67
CA GLY A 90 -12.28 -0.52 -9.96
C GLY A 90 -12.21 1.01 -9.98
N VAL A 91 -13.22 1.70 -9.46
CA VAL A 91 -13.23 3.17 -9.34
C VAL A 91 -12.16 3.65 -8.35
N ALA A 92 -12.03 3.00 -7.20
CA ALA A 92 -10.98 3.32 -6.22
C ALA A 92 -9.58 3.21 -6.85
N MET A 93 -9.34 2.13 -7.62
CA MET A 93 -8.10 1.94 -8.36
C MET A 93 -7.86 3.08 -9.35
N LEU A 94 -8.85 3.48 -10.13
CA LEU A 94 -8.72 4.59 -11.10
C LEU A 94 -8.42 5.92 -10.41
N ILE A 95 -9.13 6.24 -9.34
CA ILE A 95 -8.89 7.48 -8.56
C ILE A 95 -7.47 7.44 -7.96
N GLY A 96 -7.05 6.30 -7.42
CA GLY A 96 -5.68 6.11 -6.91
C GLY A 96 -4.61 6.33 -7.98
N ILE A 97 -4.80 5.79 -9.19
CA ILE A 97 -3.91 5.99 -10.33
C ILE A 97 -3.84 7.48 -10.71
N LEU A 98 -4.98 8.14 -10.85
CA LEU A 98 -5.04 9.56 -11.22
C LEU A 98 -4.36 10.44 -10.18
N LEU A 99 -4.65 10.22 -8.88
CA LEU A 99 -3.99 10.93 -7.81
C LEU A 99 -2.48 10.67 -7.82
N ALA A 100 -2.06 9.42 -7.98
CA ALA A 100 -0.64 9.06 -8.02
C ALA A 100 0.09 9.67 -9.22
N LEU A 101 -0.56 9.81 -10.37
CA LEU A 101 0.01 10.50 -11.53
C LEU A 101 0.22 11.99 -11.22
N VAL A 102 -0.81 12.67 -10.70
CA VAL A 102 -0.73 14.09 -10.33
C VAL A 102 0.37 14.32 -9.31
N VAL A 103 0.38 13.52 -8.24
CA VAL A 103 1.36 13.58 -7.17
C VAL A 103 2.75 13.24 -7.69
N GLY A 104 2.91 12.14 -8.39
CA GLY A 104 4.20 11.65 -8.89
C GLY A 104 4.84 12.64 -9.87
N LEU A 105 4.09 13.18 -10.83
CA LEU A 105 4.61 14.16 -11.79
C LEU A 105 5.03 15.49 -11.11
N SER A 106 4.33 15.87 -10.05
CA SER A 106 4.64 17.11 -9.31
C SER A 106 5.82 16.92 -8.36
N THR A 107 5.87 15.81 -7.62
CA THR A 107 6.77 15.63 -6.47
C THR A 107 8.08 14.93 -6.78
N LEU A 108 8.10 14.01 -7.76
CA LEU A 108 9.31 13.21 -8.07
C LEU A 108 10.42 14.02 -8.78
N ARG A 109 10.21 15.32 -8.97
CA ARG A 109 11.25 16.29 -9.34
C ARG A 109 12.07 16.74 -8.13
N LEU A 110 11.50 16.61 -6.92
CA LEU A 110 12.18 16.88 -5.67
C LEU A 110 13.01 15.66 -5.28
N SER A 111 14.08 15.89 -4.53
CA SER A 111 14.96 14.80 -4.04
C SER A 111 15.21 14.93 -2.54
N GLY A 112 15.60 13.82 -1.92
CA GLY A 112 15.99 13.78 -0.52
C GLY A 112 14.85 14.23 0.43
N ILE A 113 15.20 15.04 1.43
CA ILE A 113 14.29 15.47 2.49
C ILE A 113 13.09 16.29 1.98
N HIS A 114 13.28 17.04 0.89
CA HIS A 114 12.20 17.85 0.31
C HIS A 114 11.04 17.00 -0.20
N PHE A 115 11.35 15.83 -0.78
CA PHE A 115 10.33 14.87 -1.20
C PHE A 115 9.54 14.31 -0.01
N VAL A 116 10.23 13.98 1.10
CA VAL A 116 9.60 13.46 2.33
C VAL A 116 8.60 14.48 2.90
N ILE A 117 9.07 15.75 3.09
CA ILE A 117 8.23 16.81 3.64
C ILE A 117 7.04 17.10 2.73
N PHE A 118 7.26 17.13 1.42
CA PHE A 118 6.20 17.43 0.45
C PHE A 118 5.14 16.32 0.43
N THR A 119 5.54 15.05 0.45
CA THR A 119 4.60 13.90 0.46
C THR A 119 3.79 13.84 1.75
N PHE A 120 4.36 14.26 2.89
CA PHE A 120 3.64 14.40 4.14
C PHE A 120 2.62 15.54 4.09
N GLY A 121 3.06 16.73 3.62
CA GLY A 121 2.16 17.90 3.46
C GLY A 121 1.02 17.62 2.47
N LEU A 122 1.29 16.84 1.43
CA LEU A 122 0.29 16.43 0.47
C LEU A 122 -0.74 15.48 1.09
N ALA A 123 -0.32 14.58 1.98
CA ALA A 123 -1.24 13.72 2.72
C ALA A 123 -2.23 14.56 3.54
N GLU A 124 -1.74 15.58 4.22
CA GLU A 124 -2.56 16.49 4.98
C GLU A 124 -3.47 17.34 4.07
N LEU A 125 -2.98 17.79 2.92
CA LEU A 125 -3.76 18.52 1.95
C LEU A 125 -4.94 17.70 1.41
N VAL A 126 -4.71 16.44 1.06
CA VAL A 126 -5.80 15.53 0.62
C VAL A 126 -6.85 15.38 1.72
N ARG A 127 -6.43 15.16 2.98
CA ARG A 127 -7.33 15.10 4.13
C ARG A 127 -8.18 16.36 4.25
N GLN A 128 -7.56 17.54 4.13
CA GLN A 128 -8.25 18.84 4.25
C GLN A 128 -9.23 19.07 3.10
N ILE A 129 -8.89 18.67 1.87
CA ILE A 129 -9.81 18.77 0.72
C ILE A 129 -11.05 17.89 0.95
N VAL A 130 -10.87 16.65 1.40
CA VAL A 130 -11.98 15.73 1.68
C VAL A 130 -12.84 16.28 2.82
N THR A 131 -12.22 16.76 3.90
CA THR A 131 -12.94 17.39 5.03
C THR A 131 -13.72 18.62 4.58
N TRP A 132 -13.10 19.48 3.77
CA TRP A 132 -13.77 20.68 3.23
C TRP A 132 -14.99 20.29 2.38
N TYR A 133 -14.86 19.28 1.54
CA TYR A 133 -15.97 18.76 0.72
C TYR A 133 -17.13 18.26 1.58
N GLU A 134 -16.84 17.48 2.61
CA GLU A 134 -17.85 16.98 3.55
C GLU A 134 -18.58 18.12 4.27
N VAL A 135 -17.84 19.06 4.85
CA VAL A 135 -18.42 20.16 5.62
C VAL A 135 -19.24 21.12 4.76
N ASN A 136 -18.71 21.51 3.58
CA ASN A 136 -19.31 22.58 2.78
C ASN A 136 -20.35 22.07 1.77
N ILE A 137 -20.16 20.87 1.23
CA ILE A 137 -21.04 20.34 0.17
C ILE A 137 -22.04 19.34 0.75
N THR A 138 -21.57 18.34 1.49
CA THR A 138 -22.43 17.31 2.06
C THR A 138 -23.10 17.77 3.37
N LYS A 139 -22.54 18.79 4.03
CA LYS A 139 -23.00 19.34 5.33
C LYS A 139 -23.06 18.31 6.46
N SER A 140 -22.31 17.24 6.34
CA SER A 140 -22.10 16.20 7.34
C SER A 140 -20.63 15.84 7.36
N ILE A 141 -20.11 15.40 8.49
CA ILE A 141 -18.74 14.89 8.59
C ILE A 141 -18.85 13.39 8.72
N GLY A 142 -18.19 12.67 7.79
CA GLY A 142 -18.16 11.23 7.79
C GLY A 142 -19.42 10.55 7.22
N ARG A 143 -19.28 9.25 6.98
CA ARG A 143 -20.29 8.41 6.32
C ARG A 143 -20.39 7.06 6.98
N TYR A 144 -21.62 6.54 7.04
CA TYR A 144 -21.87 5.16 7.43
C TYR A 144 -21.68 4.24 6.22
N ILE A 145 -21.12 3.08 6.47
CA ILE A 145 -20.94 2.02 5.46
C ILE A 145 -21.79 0.83 5.89
N PHE A 146 -22.72 0.45 5.03
CA PHE A 146 -23.56 -0.73 5.20
C PHE A 146 -23.29 -1.68 4.03
N LEU A 147 -22.31 -2.55 4.20
CA LEU A 147 -21.94 -3.59 3.23
C LEU A 147 -21.96 -4.95 3.93
N ASP A 148 -22.62 -5.92 3.30
CA ASP A 148 -22.63 -7.32 3.74
C ASP A 148 -21.34 -8.03 3.31
N ILE A 149 -20.21 -7.51 3.80
CA ILE A 149 -18.87 -8.12 3.56
C ILE A 149 -18.37 -8.63 4.90
N THR A 150 -18.11 -9.92 4.97
CA THR A 150 -17.65 -10.57 6.18
C THR A 150 -16.16 -10.27 6.45
N GLN A 151 -15.71 -10.46 7.68
CA GLN A 151 -14.28 -10.35 7.99
C GLN A 151 -13.44 -11.39 7.24
N GLU A 152 -14.00 -12.55 6.96
CA GLU A 152 -13.35 -13.57 6.15
C GLU A 152 -13.14 -13.10 4.71
N ASP A 153 -14.12 -12.42 4.11
CA ASP A 153 -13.98 -11.87 2.76
C ASP A 153 -12.89 -10.80 2.70
N ILE A 154 -12.79 -9.94 3.71
CA ILE A 154 -11.72 -8.95 3.84
C ILE A 154 -10.35 -9.65 3.93
N TYR A 155 -10.25 -10.70 4.75
CA TYR A 155 -9.04 -11.48 4.90
C TYR A 155 -8.57 -12.06 3.57
N TRP A 156 -9.44 -12.75 2.82
CA TRP A 156 -9.12 -13.36 1.54
C TRP A 156 -8.73 -12.32 0.49
N GLN A 157 -9.42 -11.19 0.45
CA GLN A 157 -9.10 -10.10 -0.47
C GLN A 157 -7.75 -9.46 -0.15
N LEU A 158 -7.41 -9.23 1.12
CA LEU A 158 -6.10 -8.72 1.52
C LEU A 158 -4.98 -9.72 1.23
N LEU A 159 -5.20 -11.01 1.44
CA LEU A 159 -4.23 -12.06 1.11
C LEU A 159 -3.99 -12.14 -0.40
N ALA A 160 -5.05 -12.08 -1.20
CA ALA A 160 -4.94 -12.03 -2.66
C ALA A 160 -4.19 -10.77 -3.10
N LEU A 161 -4.49 -9.61 -2.50
CA LEU A 161 -3.80 -8.35 -2.81
C LEU A 161 -2.33 -8.40 -2.43
N LEU A 162 -1.97 -8.91 -1.24
CA LEU A 162 -0.59 -9.11 -0.82
C LEU A 162 0.16 -10.00 -1.81
N THR A 163 -0.46 -11.10 -2.25
CA THR A 163 0.12 -12.00 -3.24
C THR A 163 0.37 -11.28 -4.57
N LEU A 164 -0.57 -10.44 -5.02
CA LEU A 164 -0.42 -9.62 -6.22
C LEU A 164 0.71 -8.58 -6.08
N VAL A 165 0.84 -7.93 -4.93
CA VAL A 165 1.94 -6.97 -4.66
C VAL A 165 3.30 -7.68 -4.72
N LEU A 166 3.41 -8.85 -4.09
CA LEU A 166 4.64 -9.66 -4.10
C LEU A 166 4.99 -10.12 -5.52
N PHE A 167 4.00 -10.58 -6.28
CA PHE A 167 4.18 -10.98 -7.67
C PHE A 167 4.61 -9.80 -8.56
N ALA A 168 3.93 -8.65 -8.43
CA ALA A 168 4.28 -7.42 -9.15
C ALA A 168 5.73 -6.99 -8.81
N GLY A 169 6.11 -7.02 -7.54
CA GLY A 169 7.46 -6.71 -7.10
C GLY A 169 8.52 -7.66 -7.64
N TRP A 170 8.23 -8.95 -7.66
CA TRP A 170 9.11 -9.96 -8.26
C TRP A 170 9.27 -9.74 -9.77
N TRP A 171 8.17 -9.46 -10.50
CA TRP A 171 8.22 -9.19 -11.94
C TRP A 171 8.98 -7.90 -12.26
N ILE A 172 8.66 -6.80 -11.56
CA ILE A 172 9.33 -5.51 -11.77
C ILE A 172 10.85 -5.66 -11.55
N ARG A 173 11.28 -6.35 -10.49
CA ARG A 173 12.71 -6.54 -10.20
C ARG A 173 13.48 -7.29 -11.31
N ARG A 174 12.78 -8.09 -12.13
CA ARG A 174 13.37 -8.84 -13.26
C ARG A 174 13.24 -8.10 -14.59
N SER A 175 12.42 -7.06 -14.65
CA SER A 175 12.18 -6.27 -15.86
C SER A 175 13.29 -5.25 -16.09
N ARG A 176 13.30 -4.67 -17.32
CA ARG A 176 14.20 -3.56 -17.67
C ARG A 176 13.97 -2.35 -16.76
N LEU A 177 12.71 -2.13 -16.36
CA LEU A 177 12.34 -1.08 -15.40
C LEU A 177 13.03 -1.28 -14.04
N GLY A 178 13.06 -2.49 -13.52
CA GLY A 178 13.73 -2.80 -12.26
C GLY A 178 15.25 -2.59 -12.31
N LEU A 179 15.88 -2.88 -13.44
CA LEU A 179 17.30 -2.57 -13.65
C LEU A 179 17.55 -1.06 -13.66
N ALA A 180 16.73 -0.30 -14.40
CA ALA A 180 16.81 1.17 -14.44
C ALA A 180 16.64 1.78 -13.05
N LEU A 181 15.66 1.30 -12.27
CA LEU A 181 15.38 1.80 -10.93
C LEU A 181 16.51 1.55 -9.93
N ARG A 182 17.25 0.45 -10.05
CA ARG A 182 18.45 0.20 -9.23
C ARG A 182 19.54 1.22 -9.52
N VAL A 183 19.79 1.51 -10.80
CA VAL A 183 20.80 2.53 -11.18
C VAL A 183 20.37 3.90 -10.69
N ILE A 184 19.07 4.25 -10.83
CA ILE A 184 18.49 5.50 -10.32
C ILE A 184 18.66 5.63 -8.80
N GLY A 185 18.46 4.54 -8.06
CA GLY A 185 18.61 4.52 -6.61
C GLY A 185 20.06 4.65 -6.13
N GLU A 186 21.04 4.23 -6.93
CA GLU A 186 22.47 4.44 -6.63
C GLU A 186 22.90 5.88 -6.97
N ASP A 187 22.68 6.30 -8.21
CA ASP A 187 22.96 7.66 -8.67
C ASP A 187 22.06 8.06 -9.85
N GLU A 188 21.17 9.01 -9.60
CA GLU A 188 20.23 9.49 -10.61
C GLU A 188 20.93 10.25 -11.76
N HIS A 189 22.07 10.92 -11.48
CA HIS A 189 22.83 11.62 -12.52
C HIS A 189 23.46 10.62 -13.49
N VAL A 190 24.05 9.54 -12.98
CA VAL A 190 24.59 8.46 -13.81
C VAL A 190 23.50 7.83 -14.67
N ALA A 191 22.32 7.57 -14.09
CA ALA A 191 21.20 7.02 -14.84
C ALA A 191 20.80 7.93 -16.03
N ARG A 192 20.76 9.25 -15.82
CA ARG A 192 20.46 10.24 -16.88
C ARG A 192 21.52 10.24 -17.97
N HIS A 193 22.80 10.19 -17.60
CA HIS A 193 23.91 10.13 -18.56
C HIS A 193 23.87 8.85 -19.41
N LEU A 194 23.33 7.74 -18.89
CA LEU A 194 23.08 6.51 -19.64
C LEU A 194 21.82 6.58 -20.53
N GLY A 195 21.18 7.75 -20.63
CA GLY A 195 19.99 7.96 -21.48
C GLY A 195 18.68 7.41 -20.89
N MET A 196 18.64 7.06 -19.59
CA MET A 196 17.43 6.57 -18.96
C MET A 196 16.47 7.72 -18.60
N ASN A 197 15.19 7.56 -18.91
CA ASN A 197 14.18 8.51 -18.46
C ASN A 197 13.80 8.23 -17.00
N THR A 198 14.53 8.89 -16.07
CA THR A 198 14.37 8.67 -14.62
C THR A 198 12.99 9.06 -14.11
N THR A 199 12.39 10.10 -14.71
CA THR A 199 11.05 10.58 -14.32
C THR A 199 9.98 9.53 -14.63
N VAL A 200 9.96 9.01 -15.85
CA VAL A 200 8.98 7.98 -16.25
C VAL A 200 9.14 6.73 -15.41
N ALA A 201 10.37 6.28 -15.17
CA ALA A 201 10.63 5.09 -14.37
C ALA A 201 10.14 5.25 -12.92
N LYS A 202 10.44 6.39 -12.29
CA LYS A 202 10.00 6.69 -10.90
C LYS A 202 8.48 6.83 -10.82
N VAL A 203 7.86 7.61 -11.73
CA VAL A 203 6.40 7.83 -11.74
C VAL A 203 5.66 6.52 -11.96
N SER A 204 6.08 5.69 -12.91
CA SER A 204 5.42 4.39 -13.17
C SER A 204 5.41 3.51 -11.92
N LEU A 205 6.56 3.42 -11.23
CA LEU A 205 6.64 2.62 -10.01
C LEU A 205 5.83 3.20 -8.85
N PHE A 206 5.82 4.54 -8.73
CA PHE A 206 5.02 5.24 -7.73
C PHE A 206 3.53 5.00 -7.93
N VAL A 207 3.04 5.07 -9.18
CA VAL A 207 1.64 4.78 -9.53
C VAL A 207 1.26 3.36 -9.17
N ILE A 208 2.10 2.37 -9.52
CA ILE A 208 1.84 0.96 -9.19
C ILE A 208 1.75 0.77 -7.67
N SER A 209 2.71 1.30 -6.92
CA SER A 209 2.74 1.24 -5.46
C SER A 209 1.50 1.89 -4.82
N ALA A 210 1.17 3.10 -5.26
CA ALA A 210 0.03 3.87 -4.78
C ALA A 210 -1.31 3.18 -5.06
N THR A 211 -1.45 2.55 -6.23
CA THR A 211 -2.64 1.77 -6.60
C THR A 211 -2.88 0.64 -5.60
N PHE A 212 -1.85 -0.11 -5.25
CA PHE A 212 -1.98 -1.15 -4.23
C PHE A 212 -2.36 -0.59 -2.85
N MET A 213 -1.77 0.54 -2.42
CA MET A 213 -2.13 1.19 -1.17
C MET A 213 -3.60 1.65 -1.15
N THR A 214 -4.09 2.18 -2.29
CA THR A 214 -5.50 2.57 -2.45
C THR A 214 -6.42 1.37 -2.35
N LEU A 215 -6.09 0.25 -2.98
CA LEU A 215 -6.87 -0.99 -2.88
C LEU A 215 -6.88 -1.56 -1.46
N VAL A 216 -5.76 -1.48 -0.71
CA VAL A 216 -5.78 -1.88 0.72
C VAL A 216 -6.78 -1.04 1.49
N GLY A 217 -6.79 0.28 1.29
CA GLY A 217 -7.76 1.18 1.94
C GLY A 217 -9.20 0.84 1.57
N ALA A 218 -9.47 0.58 0.29
CA ALA A 218 -10.79 0.19 -0.18
C ALA A 218 -11.27 -1.14 0.43
N ILE A 219 -10.41 -2.16 0.47
CA ILE A 219 -10.75 -3.48 1.05
C ILE A 219 -10.97 -3.39 2.57
N MET A 220 -10.27 -2.49 3.25
CA MET A 220 -10.41 -2.29 4.68
C MET A 220 -11.65 -1.47 5.07
N ALA A 221 -12.23 -0.70 4.16
CA ALA A 221 -13.34 0.21 4.45
C ALA A 221 -14.57 -0.47 5.09
N PRO A 222 -15.03 -1.66 4.65
CA PRO A 222 -16.20 -2.32 5.25
C PRO A 222 -16.02 -2.72 6.73
N ARG A 223 -14.78 -2.70 7.23
CA ARG A 223 -14.49 -3.01 8.64
C ARG A 223 -14.97 -1.89 9.58
N TRP A 224 -15.10 -0.67 9.09
CA TRP A 224 -15.61 0.47 9.86
C TRP A 224 -17.07 0.73 9.52
N THR A 225 -17.93 0.71 10.52
CA THR A 225 -19.34 1.08 10.37
C THR A 225 -19.47 2.56 10.03
N TYR A 226 -18.51 3.38 10.51
CA TYR A 226 -18.48 4.81 10.31
C TYR A 226 -17.05 5.24 9.92
N ILE A 227 -16.95 6.00 8.84
CA ILE A 227 -15.68 6.53 8.34
C ILE A 227 -15.77 8.06 8.31
N ASP A 228 -14.77 8.71 8.90
CA ASP A 228 -14.53 10.13 8.75
C ASP A 228 -13.11 10.42 8.22
N PRO A 229 -12.86 11.63 7.69
CA PRO A 229 -11.54 11.96 7.17
C PRO A 229 -10.41 11.89 8.22
N ALA A 230 -10.68 12.13 9.49
CA ALA A 230 -9.66 12.10 10.54
C ALA A 230 -9.19 10.66 10.83
N ILE A 231 -10.10 9.69 10.73
CA ILE A 231 -9.79 8.26 10.96
C ILE A 231 -8.96 7.70 9.80
N VAL A 232 -9.44 7.84 8.56
CA VAL A 232 -8.83 7.14 7.41
C VAL A 232 -7.59 7.84 6.85
N PHE A 233 -7.47 9.17 7.03
CA PHE A 233 -6.27 9.92 6.64
C PHE A 233 -5.33 10.16 7.82
N ASN A 234 -5.32 9.28 8.83
CA ASN A 234 -4.45 9.42 9.99
C ASN A 234 -2.98 9.24 9.60
N PRO A 235 -2.11 10.26 9.79
CA PRO A 235 -0.70 10.20 9.43
C PRO A 235 0.08 9.06 10.12
N THR A 236 -0.40 8.60 11.28
CA THR A 236 0.20 7.49 12.02
C THR A 236 0.38 6.25 11.17
N VAL A 237 -0.58 5.96 10.26
CA VAL A 237 -0.49 4.83 9.33
C VAL A 237 0.75 4.94 8.43
N SER A 238 1.06 6.14 7.89
CA SER A 238 2.26 6.34 7.07
C SER A 238 3.54 6.10 7.86
N PHE A 239 3.60 6.55 9.12
CA PHE A 239 4.76 6.34 9.98
C PHE A 239 4.91 4.87 10.38
N GLN A 240 3.82 4.19 10.72
CA GLN A 240 3.85 2.76 11.05
C GLN A 240 4.37 1.93 9.87
N VAL A 241 3.84 2.17 8.66
CA VAL A 241 4.29 1.51 7.42
C VAL A 241 5.78 1.77 7.16
N LEU A 242 6.24 3.03 7.34
CA LEU A 242 7.64 3.40 7.21
C LEU A 242 8.53 2.62 8.20
N ILE A 243 8.18 2.64 9.50
CA ILE A 243 8.96 1.99 10.55
C ILE A 243 9.00 0.48 10.31
N MET A 244 7.86 -0.15 10.02
CA MET A 244 7.76 -1.58 9.72
C MET A 244 8.63 -1.97 8.51
N SER A 245 8.62 -1.14 7.46
CA SER A 245 9.42 -1.38 6.26
C SER A 245 10.92 -1.22 6.50
N LEU A 246 11.32 -0.22 7.29
CA LEU A 246 12.72 0.01 7.65
C LEU A 246 13.28 -1.08 8.56
N LEU A 247 12.53 -1.48 9.57
CA LEU A 247 12.93 -2.56 10.49
C LEU A 247 13.07 -3.91 9.78
N GLY A 248 12.16 -4.19 8.86
CA GLY A 248 12.22 -5.42 8.08
C GLY A 248 13.27 -5.41 6.98
N GLY A 249 13.75 -4.22 6.58
CA GLY A 249 14.77 -4.02 5.55
C GLY A 249 14.21 -3.78 4.16
N VAL A 250 14.33 -2.54 3.69
CA VAL A 250 13.80 -2.08 2.37
C VAL A 250 14.55 -2.63 1.15
N GLY A 251 15.73 -3.23 1.34
CA GLY A 251 16.54 -3.80 0.26
C GLY A 251 15.92 -5.06 -0.37
N HIS A 252 15.11 -5.78 0.38
CA HIS A 252 14.48 -7.02 -0.04
C HIS A 252 12.95 -6.89 -0.10
N LEU A 253 12.32 -7.54 -1.09
CA LEU A 253 10.86 -7.50 -1.27
C LEU A 253 10.11 -8.10 -0.07
N LEU A 254 10.70 -9.08 0.59
CA LEU A 254 10.14 -9.78 1.75
C LEU A 254 10.54 -9.13 3.08
N GLY A 255 11.47 -8.19 3.05
CA GLY A 255 11.94 -7.50 4.25
C GLY A 255 10.78 -6.95 5.10
N PRO A 256 9.87 -6.17 4.52
CA PRO A 256 8.76 -5.58 5.25
C PRO A 256 7.93 -6.58 6.06
N LEU A 257 7.74 -7.80 5.54
CA LEU A 257 6.99 -8.84 6.26
C LEU A 257 7.63 -9.21 7.60
N ALA A 258 8.97 -9.22 7.65
CA ALA A 258 9.71 -9.47 8.91
C ALA A 258 9.57 -8.33 9.91
N GLY A 259 9.38 -7.09 9.45
CA GLY A 259 9.17 -5.93 10.33
C GLY A 259 7.72 -5.78 10.79
N VAL A 260 6.75 -6.18 9.97
CA VAL A 260 5.32 -6.08 10.28
C VAL A 260 4.94 -6.98 11.44
N ILE A 261 5.36 -8.25 11.44
CA ILE A 261 4.96 -9.24 12.45
C ILE A 261 5.27 -8.77 13.88
N PRO A 262 6.53 -8.42 14.24
CA PRO A 262 6.84 -8.01 15.62
C PRO A 262 6.21 -6.67 16.01
N LEU A 263 6.09 -5.72 15.06
CA LEU A 263 5.51 -4.41 15.37
C LEU A 263 3.99 -4.45 15.53
N THR A 264 3.28 -5.23 14.73
CA THR A 264 1.83 -5.41 14.92
C THR A 264 1.56 -6.12 16.25
N ALA A 265 2.36 -7.13 16.62
CA ALA A 265 2.25 -7.77 17.92
C ALA A 265 2.53 -6.80 19.09
N LEU A 266 3.54 -5.93 18.95
CA LEU A 266 3.84 -4.91 19.95
C LEU A 266 2.69 -3.89 20.10
N PHE A 267 2.13 -3.41 18.98
CA PHE A 267 1.02 -2.47 19.03
C PHE A 267 -0.24 -3.10 19.63
N GLU A 268 -0.50 -4.36 19.36
CA GLU A 268 -1.62 -5.10 19.96
C GLU A 268 -1.47 -5.18 21.49
N VAL A 269 -0.27 -5.55 21.97
CA VAL A 269 0.01 -5.63 23.42
C VAL A 269 -0.08 -4.27 24.10
N LEU A 270 0.32 -3.18 23.41
CA LEU A 270 0.25 -1.83 23.97
C LEU A 270 -1.16 -1.23 23.96
N SER A 271 -2.07 -1.77 23.13
CA SER A 271 -3.45 -1.31 23.03
C SER A 271 -4.44 -2.13 23.86
N ALA A 272 -4.01 -3.28 24.37
CA ALA A 272 -4.77 -4.16 25.27
C ALA A 272 -4.69 -3.67 26.73
#